data_98b5be129fd642dc836d426783234d00
#
_entry.id   98b5be129fd642dc836d426783234d00
#
_cell.length_a   1.000
_cell.length_b   1.000
_cell.length_c   1.000
_cell.angle_alpha   90.00
_cell.angle_beta   90.00
_cell.angle_gamma   90.00
#
_symmetry.space_group_name_H-M   'P 1'
#
loop_
_entity.id
_entity.type
_entity.pdbx_description
1 polymer ?
#
loop_
_entity_poly.entity_id
_entity_poly.type
_entity_poly.pdbx_seq_one_letter_code
_entity_poly.pdbx_strand_id
1 'polypeptide(L)'
;MLVIGLHAQDIQLTRTGKITFHAGSSLEDIDATNNEVSSALNTKTGELVFNVLVKSFHFRRALMEEHFNEEYMQSDKYPKAQFTGKITNLKDADFGKEGSYNVNAEGDLTIHGVTKRLTLPATLTTKGGKLSAISKFKIRAEDFNVSIPGVVADKFAKEIEVTVDCIYEPK
;
A
#
# COMPACT_ATOMS: atom_id res chain seq x y z
N MET A 1 36.35 -12.61 24.55
CA MET A 1 34.90 -12.76 24.58
C MET A 1 34.30 -11.93 23.45
N LEU A 2 33.96 -12.57 22.34
CA LEU A 2 33.38 -11.88 21.21
C LEU A 2 31.91 -11.63 21.55
N VAL A 3 31.54 -10.37 21.80
CA VAL A 3 30.17 -9.96 21.82
C VAL A 3 29.74 -9.91 20.36
N ILE A 4 29.11 -10.97 19.87
CA ILE A 4 28.40 -10.93 18.61
C ILE A 4 27.18 -10.08 18.91
N GLY A 5 27.29 -8.79 18.60
CA GLY A 5 26.14 -7.92 18.61
C GLY A 5 25.11 -8.53 17.68
N LEU A 6 23.93 -8.88 18.21
CA LEU A 6 22.76 -9.14 17.39
C LEU A 6 22.53 -7.86 16.57
N HIS A 7 23.01 -7.88 15.34
CA HIS A 7 22.60 -6.86 14.38
C HIS A 7 21.11 -7.10 14.16
N ALA A 8 20.28 -6.17 14.64
CA ALA A 8 18.88 -6.14 14.23
C ALA A 8 18.86 -6.28 12.71
N GLN A 9 18.12 -7.26 12.20
CA GLN A 9 18.05 -7.48 10.76
C GLN A 9 17.50 -6.21 10.12
N ASP A 10 18.27 -5.61 9.23
CA ASP A 10 17.91 -4.35 8.58
C ASP A 10 16.70 -4.50 7.66
N ILE A 11 16.45 -5.69 7.15
CA ILE A 11 15.34 -5.98 6.27
C ILE A 11 14.14 -6.48 7.06
N GLN A 12 13.04 -5.77 6.92
CA GLN A 12 11.74 -6.12 7.47
C GLN A 12 10.81 -6.54 6.34
N LEU A 13 10.09 -7.63 6.50
CA LEU A 13 9.21 -8.21 5.48
C LEU A 13 7.80 -8.42 5.99
N THR A 14 6.83 -8.33 5.09
CA THR A 14 5.49 -8.87 5.27
C THR A 14 5.00 -9.51 3.99
N ARG A 15 4.12 -10.52 4.11
CA ARG A 15 3.39 -11.15 3.01
C ARG A 15 1.90 -11.14 3.26
N THR A 16 1.50 -10.59 4.37
CA THR A 16 0.11 -10.54 4.85
C THR A 16 -0.30 -9.11 5.17
N GLY A 17 0.31 -8.15 4.49
CA GLY A 17 -0.07 -6.76 4.59
C GLY A 17 -1.50 -6.55 4.09
N LYS A 18 -2.16 -5.53 4.64
CA LYS A 18 -3.54 -5.20 4.31
C LYS A 18 -3.60 -3.87 3.58
N ILE A 19 -4.30 -3.87 2.46
CA ILE A 19 -4.71 -2.64 1.79
C ILE A 19 -6.23 -2.66 1.64
N THR A 20 -6.85 -1.57 2.04
CA THR A 20 -8.26 -1.31 1.78
C THR A 20 -8.39 -0.06 0.94
N PHE A 21 -9.38 -0.02 0.07
CA PHE A 21 -9.73 1.23 -0.58
C PHE A 21 -11.23 1.46 -0.58
N HIS A 22 -11.60 2.72 -0.56
CA HIS A 22 -12.97 3.19 -0.66
C HIS A 22 -13.10 4.06 -1.91
N ALA A 23 -13.85 3.56 -2.88
CA ALA A 23 -14.02 4.19 -4.19
C ALA A 23 -15.47 4.63 -4.43
N GLY A 24 -16.38 4.39 -3.51
CA GLY A 24 -17.78 4.75 -3.62
C GLY A 24 -18.07 6.21 -3.29
N SER A 25 -19.16 6.70 -3.85
CA SER A 25 -19.74 8.00 -3.50
C SER A 25 -20.81 7.84 -2.41
N SER A 26 -21.57 8.91 -2.12
CA SER A 26 -22.74 8.82 -1.24
C SER A 26 -23.87 7.93 -1.80
N LEU A 27 -23.81 7.58 -3.08
CA LEU A 27 -24.84 6.78 -3.76
C LEU A 27 -24.58 5.27 -3.68
N GLU A 28 -23.33 4.85 -3.52
CA GLU A 28 -22.98 3.44 -3.47
C GLU A 28 -21.67 3.22 -2.69
N ASP A 29 -21.68 2.22 -1.81
CA ASP A 29 -20.48 1.78 -1.12
C ASP A 29 -19.67 0.86 -2.03
N ILE A 30 -18.45 1.27 -2.36
CA ILE A 30 -17.51 0.49 -3.16
C ILE A 30 -16.22 0.35 -2.34
N ASP A 31 -16.16 -0.72 -1.59
CA ASP A 31 -15.04 -1.03 -0.70
C ASP A 31 -14.39 -2.34 -1.11
N ALA A 32 -13.07 -2.38 -1.05
CA ALA A 32 -12.31 -3.59 -1.31
C ALA A 32 -11.18 -3.76 -0.29
N THR A 33 -10.85 -5.01 -0.02
CA THR A 33 -9.79 -5.38 0.91
C THR A 33 -8.89 -6.44 0.30
N ASN A 34 -7.58 -6.24 0.42
CA ASN A 34 -6.54 -7.20 0.07
C ASN A 34 -5.72 -7.50 1.32
N ASN A 35 -5.63 -8.77 1.71
CA ASN A 35 -4.88 -9.22 2.89
C ASN A 35 -3.59 -9.99 2.52
N GLU A 36 -3.18 -9.92 1.27
CA GLU A 36 -2.03 -10.67 0.74
C GLU A 36 -0.96 -9.74 0.15
N VAL A 37 -0.82 -8.56 0.74
CA VAL A 37 0.13 -7.56 0.29
C VAL A 37 1.53 -7.92 0.76
N SER A 38 2.49 -7.94 -0.17
CA SER A 38 3.90 -8.14 0.14
C SER A 38 4.63 -6.81 0.18
N SER A 39 5.48 -6.65 1.18
CA SER A 39 6.32 -5.46 1.31
C SER A 39 7.65 -5.79 1.98
N ALA A 40 8.68 -5.06 1.59
CA ALA A 40 9.99 -5.09 2.23
C ALA A 40 10.44 -3.68 2.54
N LEU A 41 10.92 -3.48 3.75
CA LEU A 41 11.50 -2.22 4.22
C LEU A 41 12.92 -2.47 4.72
N ASN A 42 13.88 -1.71 4.18
CA ASN A 42 15.22 -1.67 4.71
C ASN A 42 15.31 -0.53 5.73
N THR A 43 15.38 -0.85 7.01
CA THR A 43 15.40 0.14 8.09
C THR A 43 16.68 0.97 8.13
N LYS A 44 17.75 0.49 7.50
CA LYS A 44 19.03 1.19 7.43
C LYS A 44 19.06 2.22 6.32
N THR A 45 18.51 1.90 5.14
CA THR A 45 18.54 2.76 3.96
C THR A 45 17.25 3.53 3.72
N GLY A 46 16.12 3.03 4.27
CA GLY A 46 14.79 3.56 4.01
C GLY A 46 14.15 3.03 2.73
N GLU A 47 14.85 2.19 1.97
CA GLU A 47 14.28 1.58 0.76
C GLU A 47 13.04 0.76 1.07
N LEU A 48 12.01 0.95 0.28
CA LEU A 48 10.68 0.40 0.52
C LEU A 48 10.08 -0.08 -0.80
N VAL A 49 9.58 -1.32 -0.79
CA VAL A 49 8.88 -1.89 -1.94
C VAL A 49 7.56 -2.52 -1.50
N PHE A 50 6.55 -2.40 -2.36
CA PHE A 50 5.26 -3.08 -2.23
C PHE A 50 4.95 -3.83 -3.52
N ASN A 51 4.42 -5.04 -3.38
CA ASN A 51 3.83 -5.82 -4.46
C ASN A 51 2.42 -6.21 -4.06
N VAL A 52 1.46 -5.87 -4.92
CA VAL A 52 0.03 -6.04 -4.67
C VAL A 52 -0.60 -6.78 -5.85
N LEU A 53 -1.08 -7.98 -5.60
CA LEU A 53 -1.83 -8.72 -6.61
C LEU A 53 -3.24 -8.11 -6.74
N VAL A 54 -3.57 -7.64 -7.93
CA VAL A 54 -4.88 -6.98 -8.18
C VAL A 54 -6.03 -7.94 -7.92
N LYS A 55 -5.89 -9.20 -8.30
CA LYS A 55 -6.93 -10.23 -8.09
C LYS A 55 -7.15 -10.60 -6.62
N SER A 56 -6.28 -10.20 -5.73
CA SER A 56 -6.43 -10.45 -4.29
C SER A 56 -7.26 -9.39 -3.56
N PHE A 57 -7.78 -8.39 -4.27
CA PHE A 57 -8.80 -7.50 -3.74
C PHE A 57 -10.16 -8.16 -3.74
N HIS A 58 -10.82 -8.18 -2.59
CA HIS A 58 -12.14 -8.76 -2.41
C HIS A 58 -13.16 -7.69 -2.08
N PHE A 59 -14.31 -7.80 -2.74
CA PHE A 59 -15.44 -6.90 -2.60
C PHE A 59 -16.59 -7.61 -1.90
N ARG A 60 -17.49 -6.87 -1.32
CA ARG A 60 -18.70 -7.42 -0.72
C ARG A 60 -19.60 -8.14 -1.73
N ARG A 61 -19.67 -7.59 -2.96
CA ARG A 61 -20.48 -8.17 -4.05
C ARG A 61 -19.57 -8.79 -5.11
N ALA A 62 -19.83 -10.04 -5.45
CA ALA A 62 -19.04 -10.77 -6.44
C ALA A 62 -19.05 -10.10 -7.82
N LEU A 63 -20.17 -9.51 -8.22
CA LEU A 63 -20.27 -8.81 -9.51
C LEU A 63 -19.36 -7.57 -9.56
N MET A 64 -19.25 -6.83 -8.46
CA MET A 64 -18.33 -5.70 -8.38
C MET A 64 -16.87 -6.15 -8.48
N GLU A 65 -16.53 -7.26 -7.85
CA GLU A 65 -15.18 -7.84 -7.96
C GLU A 65 -14.85 -8.26 -9.39
N GLU A 66 -15.82 -8.86 -10.09
CA GLU A 66 -15.68 -9.23 -11.50
C GLU A 66 -15.44 -7.98 -12.38
N HIS A 67 -16.27 -6.95 -12.24
CA HIS A 67 -16.12 -5.71 -12.96
C HIS A 67 -14.76 -5.03 -12.67
N PHE A 68 -14.35 -5.01 -11.42
CA PHE A 68 -13.05 -4.49 -11.01
C PHE A 68 -11.91 -5.18 -11.75
N ASN A 69 -11.93 -6.51 -11.80
CA ASN A 69 -10.87 -7.27 -12.45
C ASN A 69 -10.91 -7.20 -13.97
N GLU A 70 -12.08 -7.34 -14.57
CA GLU A 70 -12.22 -7.46 -16.03
C GLU A 70 -12.28 -6.11 -16.73
N GLU A 71 -13.07 -5.19 -16.21
CA GLU A 71 -13.37 -3.93 -16.90
C GLU A 71 -12.47 -2.77 -16.43
N TYR A 72 -12.30 -2.60 -15.11
CA TYR A 72 -11.58 -1.46 -14.58
C TYR A 72 -10.07 -1.67 -14.58
N MET A 73 -9.61 -2.71 -13.93
CA MET A 73 -8.18 -2.94 -13.72
C MET A 73 -7.54 -3.80 -14.82
N GLN A 74 -8.33 -4.56 -15.55
CA GLN A 74 -7.82 -5.51 -16.54
C GLN A 74 -6.70 -6.36 -15.93
N SER A 75 -7.04 -7.07 -14.84
CA SER A 75 -6.06 -7.75 -13.99
C SER A 75 -5.33 -8.91 -14.66
N ASP A 76 -5.85 -9.43 -15.77
CA ASP A 76 -5.11 -10.42 -16.59
C ASP A 76 -3.95 -9.78 -17.35
N LYS A 77 -4.11 -8.50 -17.74
CA LYS A 77 -3.09 -7.73 -18.45
C LYS A 77 -2.15 -7.02 -17.48
N TYR A 78 -2.69 -6.52 -16.36
CA TYR A 78 -1.96 -5.78 -15.34
C TYR A 78 -2.16 -6.46 -13.98
N PRO A 79 -1.51 -7.60 -13.74
CA PRO A 79 -1.79 -8.44 -12.55
C PRO A 79 -1.32 -7.84 -11.23
N LYS A 80 -0.40 -6.88 -11.27
CA LYS A 80 0.22 -6.30 -10.08
C LYS A 80 0.16 -4.78 -10.06
N ALA A 81 -0.08 -4.22 -8.88
CA ALA A 81 0.27 -2.87 -8.56
C ALA A 81 1.57 -2.89 -7.73
N GLN A 82 2.43 -1.89 -7.90
CA GLN A 82 3.73 -1.85 -7.26
C GLN A 82 4.06 -0.44 -6.77
N PHE A 83 4.75 -0.37 -5.64
CA PHE A 83 5.37 0.86 -5.18
C PHE A 83 6.85 0.58 -4.92
N THR A 84 7.71 1.43 -5.45
CA THR A 84 9.15 1.38 -5.21
C THR A 84 9.61 2.77 -4.81
N GLY A 85 10.10 2.90 -3.61
CA GLY A 85 10.46 4.19 -3.08
C GLY A 85 11.42 4.15 -1.91
N LYS A 86 11.48 5.26 -1.23
CA LYS A 86 12.39 5.46 -0.11
C LYS A 86 11.77 6.41 0.92
N ILE A 87 11.97 6.11 2.18
CA ILE A 87 11.63 7.04 3.27
C ILE A 87 12.62 8.20 3.21
N THR A 88 12.11 9.42 3.06
CA THR A 88 12.92 10.62 2.87
C THR A 88 13.45 11.22 4.18
N ASN A 89 12.73 11.00 5.27
CA ASN A 89 13.08 11.47 6.61
C ASN A 89 13.38 10.32 7.58
N LEU A 90 14.15 9.35 7.14
CA LEU A 90 14.46 8.14 7.90
C LEU A 90 15.05 8.43 9.29
N LYS A 91 15.81 9.52 9.41
CA LYS A 91 16.40 9.97 10.68
C LYS A 91 15.38 10.29 11.76
N ASP A 92 14.12 10.55 11.38
CA ASP A 92 13.04 10.86 12.33
C ASP A 92 12.47 9.60 12.98
N ALA A 93 12.83 8.42 12.49
CA ALA A 93 12.40 7.13 13.03
C ALA A 93 13.56 6.45 13.78
N ASP A 94 13.29 5.99 14.98
CA ASP A 94 14.24 5.20 15.77
C ASP A 94 13.69 3.79 15.95
N PHE A 95 14.14 2.87 15.11
CA PHE A 95 13.69 1.47 15.13
C PHE A 95 14.17 0.68 16.34
N GLY A 96 15.11 1.24 17.11
CA GLY A 96 15.61 0.64 18.36
C GLY A 96 14.79 1.03 19.59
N LYS A 97 13.83 1.94 19.45
CA LYS A 97 12.99 2.42 20.54
C LYS A 97 11.52 2.22 20.23
N GLU A 98 10.74 1.88 21.26
CA GLU A 98 9.29 1.88 21.15
C GLU A 98 8.78 3.30 20.90
N GLY A 99 7.82 3.42 20.01
CA GLY A 99 7.22 4.70 19.67
C GLY A 99 6.60 4.69 18.28
N SER A 100 5.99 5.81 17.95
CA SER A 100 5.41 6.06 16.63
C SER A 100 6.10 7.24 15.97
N TYR A 101 6.44 7.07 14.70
CA TYR A 101 7.22 8.04 13.92
C TYR A 101 6.49 8.37 12.63
N ASN A 102 6.28 9.66 12.39
CA ASN A 102 5.72 10.13 11.13
C ASN A 102 6.82 10.26 10.09
N VAL A 103 6.65 9.57 8.97
CA VAL A 103 7.62 9.56 7.87
C VAL A 103 6.92 9.86 6.55
N ASN A 104 7.72 10.21 5.55
CA ASN A 104 7.27 10.36 4.17
C ASN A 104 8.04 9.37 3.30
N ALA A 105 7.30 8.67 2.44
CA ALA A 105 7.86 7.77 1.43
C ALA A 105 7.68 8.40 0.06
N GLU A 106 8.78 8.65 -0.63
CA GLU A 106 8.76 9.14 -2.00
C GLU A 106 9.11 8.00 -2.94
N GLY A 107 8.31 7.80 -3.97
CA GLY A 107 8.56 6.71 -4.91
C GLY A 107 7.60 6.68 -6.07
N ASP A 108 7.75 5.62 -6.84
CA ASP A 108 6.97 5.36 -8.04
C ASP A 108 5.85 4.36 -7.75
N LEU A 109 4.62 4.80 -7.92
CA LEU A 109 3.44 3.95 -7.81
C LEU A 109 2.97 3.58 -9.21
N THR A 110 2.93 2.29 -9.49
CA THR A 110 2.47 1.73 -10.76
C THR A 110 1.16 0.99 -10.55
N ILE A 111 0.12 1.45 -11.22
CA ILE A 111 -1.21 0.84 -11.23
C ILE A 111 -1.68 0.81 -12.67
N HIS A 112 -2.28 -0.29 -13.12
CA HIS A 112 -2.83 -0.41 -14.47
C HIS A 112 -1.81 -0.04 -15.57
N GLY A 113 -0.54 -0.39 -15.35
CA GLY A 113 0.54 -0.09 -16.28
C GLY A 113 1.01 1.36 -16.30
N VAL A 114 0.45 2.22 -15.48
CA VAL A 114 0.79 3.65 -15.39
C VAL A 114 1.57 3.94 -14.13
N THR A 115 2.70 4.61 -14.27
CA THR A 115 3.57 4.96 -13.14
C THR A 115 3.48 6.45 -12.82
N LYS A 116 3.25 6.76 -11.55
CA LYS A 116 3.23 8.13 -11.00
C LYS A 116 4.19 8.24 -9.85
N ARG A 117 4.97 9.31 -9.83
CA ARG A 117 5.81 9.61 -8.69
C ARG A 117 5.01 10.35 -7.62
N LEU A 118 5.02 9.81 -6.41
CA LEU A 118 4.23 10.33 -5.29
C LEU A 118 5.08 10.42 -4.02
N THR A 119 4.68 11.32 -3.14
CA THR A 119 5.15 11.35 -1.75
C THR A 119 3.97 11.01 -0.85
N LEU A 120 4.09 9.91 -0.12
CA LEU A 120 3.03 9.36 0.70
C LEU A 120 3.40 9.46 2.19
N PRO A 121 2.48 9.95 3.04
CA PRO A 121 2.71 9.97 4.48
C PRO A 121 2.53 8.57 5.05
N ALA A 122 3.28 8.24 6.08
CA ALA A 122 3.10 7.01 6.83
C ALA A 122 3.47 7.21 8.30
N THR A 123 2.90 6.36 9.14
CA THR A 123 3.28 6.25 10.55
C THR A 123 3.89 4.88 10.77
N LEU A 124 5.15 4.87 11.20
CA LEU A 124 5.84 3.67 11.61
C LEU A 124 5.75 3.54 13.12
N THR A 125 5.37 2.37 13.61
CA THR A 125 5.27 2.09 15.04
C THR A 125 6.11 0.89 15.40
N THR A 126 6.98 1.07 16.39
CA THR A 126 7.77 -0.03 16.99
C THR A 126 7.19 -0.34 18.36
N LYS A 127 6.71 -1.56 18.54
CA LYS A 127 6.13 -2.01 19.81
C LYS A 127 6.37 -3.50 19.99
N GLY A 128 6.90 -3.88 21.15
CA GLY A 128 7.15 -5.29 21.47
C GLY A 128 8.10 -6.00 20.49
N GLY A 129 9.06 -5.28 19.92
CA GLY A 129 10.00 -5.81 18.93
C GLY A 129 9.41 -5.94 17.53
N LYS A 130 8.16 -5.52 17.31
CA LYS A 130 7.50 -5.55 16.00
C LYS A 130 7.40 -4.15 15.41
N LEU A 131 7.60 -4.08 14.10
CA LEU A 131 7.43 -2.87 13.31
C LEU A 131 6.12 -2.94 12.54
N SER A 132 5.31 -1.92 12.65
CA SER A 132 4.09 -1.75 11.84
C SER A 132 4.12 -0.43 11.09
N ALA A 133 3.39 -0.38 9.98
CA ALA A 133 3.26 0.81 9.15
C ALA A 133 1.81 1.03 8.75
N ILE A 134 1.35 2.25 8.89
CA ILE A 134 0.04 2.68 8.42
C ILE A 134 0.23 3.88 7.49
N SER A 135 -0.42 3.84 6.32
CA SER A 135 -0.47 4.96 5.41
C SER A 135 -1.89 5.16 4.91
N LYS A 136 -2.32 6.40 4.85
CA LYS A 136 -3.61 6.80 4.28
C LYS A 136 -3.37 7.89 3.25
N PHE A 137 -3.88 7.68 2.06
CA PHE A 137 -3.74 8.64 0.98
C PHE A 137 -4.88 8.52 -0.02
N LYS A 138 -4.95 9.45 -0.95
CA LYS A 138 -5.97 9.49 -2.00
C LYS A 138 -5.33 9.43 -3.36
N ILE A 139 -5.97 8.70 -4.27
CA ILE A 139 -5.60 8.63 -5.69
C ILE A 139 -6.84 8.84 -6.55
N ARG A 140 -6.63 9.17 -7.82
CA ARG A 140 -7.68 9.29 -8.81
C ARG A 140 -7.54 8.18 -9.85
N ALA A 141 -8.65 7.53 -10.19
CA ALA A 141 -8.66 6.49 -11.21
C ALA A 141 -8.12 6.98 -12.55
N GLU A 142 -8.48 8.20 -12.95
CA GLU A 142 -8.04 8.80 -14.21
C GLU A 142 -6.52 8.98 -14.31
N ASP A 143 -5.83 9.19 -13.18
CA ASP A 143 -4.38 9.34 -13.15
C ASP A 143 -3.65 8.05 -13.54
N PHE A 144 -4.33 6.92 -13.46
CA PHE A 144 -3.80 5.60 -13.83
C PHE A 144 -4.53 4.99 -15.03
N ASN A 145 -5.16 5.82 -15.83
CA ASN A 145 -5.91 5.41 -17.02
C ASN A 145 -7.00 4.35 -16.74
N VAL A 146 -7.53 4.34 -15.54
CA VAL A 146 -8.69 3.51 -15.19
C VAL A 146 -9.94 4.28 -15.59
N SER A 147 -10.63 3.76 -16.61
CA SER A 147 -11.81 4.40 -17.19
C SER A 147 -13.07 3.96 -16.46
N ILE A 148 -13.84 4.95 -15.97
CA ILE A 148 -15.13 4.72 -15.34
C ILE A 148 -16.21 5.19 -16.30
N PRO A 149 -17.13 4.27 -16.74
CA PRO A 149 -18.20 4.66 -17.66
C PRO A 149 -19.06 5.80 -17.11
N GLY A 150 -19.42 6.75 -17.97
CA GLY A 150 -20.20 7.92 -17.59
C GLY A 150 -21.55 7.60 -16.94
N VAL A 151 -22.19 6.50 -17.33
CA VAL A 151 -23.48 6.06 -16.78
C VAL A 151 -23.43 5.65 -15.31
N VAL A 152 -22.24 5.33 -14.79
CA VAL A 152 -22.03 4.94 -13.37
C VAL A 152 -21.09 5.88 -12.64
N ALA A 153 -20.62 6.95 -13.29
CA ALA A 153 -19.61 7.84 -12.73
C ALA A 153 -20.03 8.49 -11.40
N ASP A 154 -21.31 8.76 -11.21
CA ASP A 154 -21.85 9.34 -9.98
C ASP A 154 -21.81 8.37 -8.77
N LYS A 155 -21.64 7.09 -9.01
CA LYS A 155 -21.47 6.06 -7.96
C LYS A 155 -20.03 5.99 -7.43
N PHE A 156 -19.09 6.62 -8.13
CA PHE A 156 -17.67 6.63 -7.76
C PHE A 156 -17.25 7.95 -7.17
N ALA A 157 -16.39 7.89 -6.16
CA ALA A 157 -15.73 9.07 -5.61
C ALA A 157 -14.70 9.60 -6.62
N LYS A 158 -14.54 10.91 -6.70
CA LYS A 158 -13.47 11.53 -7.52
C LYS A 158 -12.09 11.18 -7.02
N GLU A 159 -11.94 11.07 -5.71
CA GLU A 159 -10.72 10.64 -5.06
C GLU A 159 -10.98 9.35 -4.30
N ILE A 160 -10.16 8.35 -4.57
CA ILE A 160 -10.24 7.02 -3.94
C ILE A 160 -9.35 7.04 -2.70
N GLU A 161 -9.93 6.75 -1.55
CA GLU A 161 -9.18 6.63 -0.29
C GLU A 161 -8.53 5.26 -0.20
N VAL A 162 -7.21 5.26 0.02
CA VAL A 162 -6.42 4.04 0.19
C VAL A 162 -5.84 4.02 1.60
N THR A 163 -5.97 2.89 2.27
CA THR A 163 -5.35 2.65 3.59
C THR A 163 -4.46 1.42 3.50
N VAL A 164 -3.20 1.59 3.88
CA VAL A 164 -2.21 0.52 3.97
C VAL A 164 -1.93 0.25 5.44
N ASP A 165 -1.97 -1.02 5.83
CA ASP A 165 -1.71 -1.46 7.20
C ASP A 165 -0.86 -2.74 7.14
N CYS A 166 0.39 -2.63 7.57
CA CYS A 166 1.35 -3.73 7.50
C CYS A 166 2.01 -3.96 8.86
N ILE A 167 2.14 -5.23 9.22
CA ILE A 167 2.96 -5.66 10.34
C ILE A 167 4.15 -6.41 9.74
N TYR A 168 5.34 -5.93 10.04
CA TYR A 168 6.59 -6.48 9.51
C TYR A 168 7.23 -7.45 10.49
N GLU A 169 7.98 -8.38 9.94
CA GLU A 169 8.85 -9.29 10.68
C GLU A 169 10.27 -9.21 10.11
N PRO A 170 11.32 -9.38 10.93
CA PRO A 170 12.68 -9.46 10.43
C PRO A 170 12.84 -10.62 9.42
N LYS A 171 13.65 -10.38 8.39
CA LYS A 171 13.96 -11.39 7.37
C LYS A 171 14.77 -12.52 7.96
#